data_203bc2b5739a80fb3e5a0ba43cfcb70a
#
_entry.id   203bc2b5739a80fb3e5a0ba43cfcb70a
#
_cell.length_a   1.000
_cell.length_b   1.000
_cell.length_c   1.000
_cell.angle_alpha   90.00
_cell.angle_beta   90.00
_cell.angle_gamma   90.00
#
_symmetry.space_group_name_H-M   'P 1'
#
loop_
_entity.id
_entity.type
_entity.pdbx_description
1 polymer ?
#
loop_
_entity_poly.entity_id
_entity_poly.type
_entity_poly.pdbx_seq_one_letter_code
_entity_poly.pdbx_strand_id
1 'polypeptide(L)'
;MPVSDVVDLSRLQFAVTALYHFLFVPLTLGLSWLLVIMEAVYVMTGKQIYKDMTQFWGKLFGINFAMGVTTGLTLEFQFGTNWSYYSHYVGDIFGVPLAVEGLMAFFLESTFVGLFFFGWNRLSRVQHLLVTFLVALGSNLSALWILVANGWMNNPVGAEFNYETMRMELSSIFAVLFNPVAQVKFVHTVSAGYVTASMFVLGISSWYLLKRRDTEFALRSFAIAAGFGLASTVCVIVLGDESGYRTGEVQQVKLAAIESEWETAPAPAPFTIFGIPNQKEERTDYAIRVPYALGIIATRSLDEPVLGLKDLIAQNEIRIKDGMIAYSALQQLKQGNATDDAKTAFALHRDNLGYALMLKQFTANVTDATPDQIAQAAKKTIPPVLPVFFSFRIMVGLGILFLATFVTAFWFCAQRSLLLDKRRWFLRWAVWAIPLPWLAAEFGWVVAEVGRQPWTIAGILPTALSASSLTATDLYLSIGGFVVFYTALFVIEITLMFKYARLGPSSLHTGRYHHETPPGQPSKPLSTTTA
;
A
#
# COMPACT_ATOMS: atom_id res chain seq x y z
N MET A 1 -25.49 17.53 13.41
CA MET A 1 -24.25 16.92 13.87
C MET A 1 -23.09 17.81 13.47
N PRO A 2 -22.01 17.87 14.25
CA PRO A 2 -20.83 18.64 13.85
C PRO A 2 -20.27 18.05 12.54
N VAL A 3 -19.73 18.91 11.68
CA VAL A 3 -19.12 18.52 10.39
C VAL A 3 -17.99 17.49 10.59
N SER A 4 -17.36 17.47 11.78
CA SER A 4 -16.34 16.50 12.17
C SER A 4 -16.81 15.05 12.08
N ASP A 5 -18.04 14.73 12.47
CA ASP A 5 -18.54 13.34 12.52
C ASP A 5 -18.67 12.73 11.12
N VAL A 6 -19.09 13.51 10.13
CA VAL A 6 -19.19 13.08 8.73
C VAL A 6 -17.82 12.81 8.13
N VAL A 7 -16.85 13.70 8.41
CA VAL A 7 -15.47 13.52 7.94
C VAL A 7 -14.84 12.28 8.56
N ASP A 8 -15.00 12.08 9.87
CA ASP A 8 -14.42 10.95 10.59
C ASP A 8 -15.05 9.61 10.17
N LEU A 9 -16.38 9.59 9.93
CA LEU A 9 -17.05 8.40 9.39
C LEU A 9 -16.61 8.10 7.95
N SER A 10 -16.46 9.12 7.09
CA SER A 10 -15.96 8.95 5.72
C SER A 10 -14.52 8.41 5.71
N ARG A 11 -13.67 8.92 6.62
CA ARG A 11 -12.30 8.41 6.82
C ARG A 11 -12.30 6.95 7.28
N LEU A 12 -13.15 6.61 8.25
CA LEU A 12 -13.29 5.25 8.76
C LEU A 12 -13.73 4.30 7.64
N GLN A 13 -14.76 4.67 6.87
CA GLN A 13 -15.24 3.87 5.74
C GLN A 13 -14.13 3.62 4.72
N PHE A 14 -13.45 4.68 4.29
CA PHE A 14 -12.37 4.57 3.31
C PHE A 14 -11.20 3.74 3.85
N ALA A 15 -10.78 3.95 5.09
CA ALA A 15 -9.70 3.20 5.72
C ALA A 15 -10.03 1.70 5.80
N VAL A 16 -11.20 1.34 6.29
CA VAL A 16 -11.62 -0.07 6.40
C VAL A 16 -11.72 -0.73 5.02
N THR A 17 -12.29 -0.06 4.02
CA THR A 17 -12.41 -0.63 2.67
C THR A 17 -11.06 -0.73 1.96
N ALA A 18 -10.16 0.24 2.15
CA ALA A 18 -8.82 0.21 1.57
C ALA A 18 -7.95 -0.90 2.19
N LEU A 19 -7.93 -1.03 3.52
CA LEU A 19 -7.22 -2.11 4.21
C LEU A 19 -7.78 -3.48 3.80
N TYR A 20 -9.10 -3.60 3.70
CA TYR A 20 -9.72 -4.85 3.24
C TYR A 20 -9.35 -5.18 1.78
N HIS A 21 -9.39 -4.22 0.86
CA HIS A 21 -8.94 -4.41 -0.51
C HIS A 21 -7.47 -4.86 -0.57
N PHE A 22 -6.65 -4.31 0.32
CA PHE A 22 -5.23 -4.63 0.37
C PHE A 22 -4.91 -6.04 0.90
N LEU A 23 -5.91 -6.79 1.38
CA LEU A 23 -5.75 -8.24 1.63
C LEU A 23 -5.55 -9.03 0.32
N PHE A 24 -6.07 -8.55 -0.82
CA PHE A 24 -6.00 -9.24 -2.11
C PHE A 24 -4.85 -8.77 -2.99
N VAL A 25 -4.57 -7.47 -2.98
CA VAL A 25 -3.59 -6.83 -3.87
C VAL A 25 -2.19 -7.44 -3.76
N PRO A 26 -1.57 -7.60 -2.57
CA PRO A 26 -0.21 -8.12 -2.46
C PRO A 26 -0.06 -9.53 -3.03
N LEU A 27 -1.04 -10.39 -2.79
CA LEU A 27 -1.02 -11.77 -3.30
C LEU A 27 -1.17 -11.79 -4.82
N THR A 28 -2.05 -10.98 -5.40
CA THR A 28 -2.21 -10.84 -6.85
C THR A 28 -0.90 -10.42 -7.51
N LEU A 29 -0.29 -9.33 -7.02
CA LEU A 29 0.94 -8.78 -7.59
C LEU A 29 2.10 -9.80 -7.60
N GLY A 30 2.31 -10.47 -6.48
CA GLY A 30 3.46 -11.37 -6.38
C GLY A 30 3.20 -12.76 -6.97
N LEU A 31 1.98 -13.30 -6.83
CA LEU A 31 1.67 -14.62 -7.33
C LEU A 31 1.68 -14.65 -8.87
N SER A 32 1.25 -13.57 -9.54
CA SER A 32 1.32 -13.45 -11.00
C SER A 32 2.76 -13.63 -11.53
N TRP A 33 3.76 -13.03 -10.89
CA TRP A 33 5.17 -13.22 -11.27
C TRP A 33 5.71 -14.61 -10.93
N LEU A 34 5.30 -15.20 -9.82
CA LEU A 34 5.65 -16.59 -9.51
C LEU A 34 5.08 -17.54 -10.57
N LEU A 35 3.88 -17.28 -11.10
CA LEU A 35 3.31 -18.03 -12.23
C LEU A 35 4.17 -17.89 -13.49
N VAL A 36 4.61 -16.68 -13.84
CA VAL A 36 5.52 -16.44 -14.97
C VAL A 36 6.81 -17.25 -14.81
N ILE A 37 7.42 -17.23 -13.61
CA ILE A 37 8.66 -17.99 -13.35
C ILE A 37 8.43 -19.50 -13.50
N MET A 38 7.35 -20.02 -12.90
CA MET A 38 7.03 -21.46 -12.99
C MET A 38 6.77 -21.89 -14.43
N GLU A 39 6.03 -21.09 -15.18
CA GLU A 39 5.72 -21.37 -16.57
C GLU A 39 6.94 -21.21 -17.49
N ALA A 40 7.79 -20.22 -17.24
CA ALA A 40 9.06 -20.10 -17.97
C ALA A 40 9.93 -21.36 -17.82
N VAL A 41 10.00 -21.92 -16.61
CA VAL A 41 10.70 -23.19 -16.39
C VAL A 41 10.00 -24.34 -17.12
N TYR A 42 8.65 -24.35 -17.20
CA TYR A 42 7.93 -25.32 -18.02
C TYR A 42 8.30 -25.20 -19.50
N VAL A 43 8.30 -24.00 -20.05
CA VAL A 43 8.65 -23.76 -21.47
C VAL A 43 10.07 -24.22 -21.78
N MET A 44 11.03 -23.91 -20.91
CA MET A 44 12.45 -24.28 -21.08
C MET A 44 12.72 -25.78 -20.91
N THR A 45 12.03 -26.45 -19.99
CA THR A 45 12.35 -27.85 -19.62
C THR A 45 11.38 -28.87 -20.19
N GLY A 46 10.18 -28.47 -20.58
CA GLY A 46 9.10 -29.36 -21.02
C GLY A 46 8.50 -30.24 -19.91
N LYS A 47 8.95 -30.11 -18.65
CA LYS A 47 8.52 -30.98 -17.55
C LYS A 47 7.10 -30.64 -17.10
N GLN A 48 6.19 -31.63 -17.14
CA GLN A 48 4.78 -31.49 -16.82
C GLN A 48 4.54 -30.89 -15.40
N ILE A 49 5.37 -31.22 -14.43
CA ILE A 49 5.23 -30.75 -13.05
C ILE A 49 5.20 -29.21 -12.95
N TYR A 50 5.94 -28.48 -13.80
CA TYR A 50 5.91 -27.01 -13.79
C TYR A 50 4.63 -26.46 -14.41
N LYS A 51 4.06 -27.14 -15.40
CA LYS A 51 2.73 -26.83 -15.90
C LYS A 51 1.67 -27.01 -14.81
N ASP A 52 1.72 -28.13 -14.10
CA ASP A 52 0.80 -28.43 -12.99
C ASP A 52 0.95 -27.40 -11.85
N MET A 53 2.19 -26.96 -11.57
CA MET A 53 2.46 -25.86 -10.62
C MET A 53 1.79 -24.57 -11.08
N THR A 54 2.00 -24.16 -12.33
CA THR A 54 1.37 -22.94 -12.89
C THR A 54 -0.15 -23.00 -12.81
N GLN A 55 -0.73 -24.13 -13.18
CA GLN A 55 -2.18 -24.32 -13.13
C GLN A 55 -2.74 -24.32 -11.70
N PHE A 56 -2.06 -24.97 -10.77
CA PHE A 56 -2.49 -25.02 -9.36
C PHE A 56 -2.42 -23.65 -8.69
N TRP A 57 -1.26 -23.01 -8.74
CA TRP A 57 -1.08 -21.67 -8.16
C TRP A 57 -1.91 -20.63 -8.92
N GLY A 58 -2.10 -20.81 -10.24
CA GLY A 58 -3.00 -20.00 -11.05
C GLY A 58 -4.46 -20.08 -10.60
N LYS A 59 -4.93 -21.24 -10.13
CA LYS A 59 -6.28 -21.39 -9.58
C LYS A 59 -6.45 -20.53 -8.31
N LEU A 60 -5.47 -20.55 -7.39
CA LEU A 60 -5.48 -19.73 -6.19
C LEU A 60 -5.35 -18.24 -6.55
N PHE A 61 -4.50 -17.90 -7.52
CA PHE A 61 -4.42 -16.56 -8.09
C PHE A 61 -5.78 -16.07 -8.59
N GLY A 62 -6.51 -16.87 -9.37
CA GLY A 62 -7.79 -16.47 -9.94
C GLY A 62 -8.88 -16.21 -8.90
N ILE A 63 -8.91 -16.98 -7.81
CA ILE A 63 -9.84 -16.75 -6.69
C ILE A 63 -9.54 -15.39 -6.05
N ASN A 64 -8.28 -15.15 -5.70
CA ASN A 64 -7.83 -13.91 -5.09
C ASN A 64 -8.02 -12.70 -6.02
N PHE A 65 -7.69 -12.85 -7.30
CA PHE A 65 -7.85 -11.82 -8.32
C PHE A 65 -9.30 -11.34 -8.45
N ALA A 66 -10.27 -12.28 -8.50
CA ALA A 66 -11.68 -11.91 -8.60
C ALA A 66 -12.16 -11.09 -7.41
N MET A 67 -11.68 -11.40 -6.20
CA MET A 67 -11.98 -10.62 -4.99
C MET A 67 -11.30 -9.25 -5.03
N GLY A 68 -10.03 -9.20 -5.47
CA GLY A 68 -9.28 -7.96 -5.64
C GLY A 68 -9.98 -6.97 -6.58
N VAL A 69 -10.41 -7.43 -7.76
CA VAL A 69 -11.16 -6.60 -8.73
C VAL A 69 -12.47 -6.08 -8.13
N THR A 70 -13.25 -6.95 -7.48
CA THR A 70 -14.54 -6.57 -6.90
C THR A 70 -14.39 -5.49 -5.83
N THR A 71 -13.41 -5.65 -4.95
CA THR A 71 -13.16 -4.69 -3.85
C THR A 71 -12.49 -3.41 -4.35
N GLY A 72 -11.66 -3.48 -5.41
CA GLY A 72 -11.06 -2.31 -6.05
C GLY A 72 -12.11 -1.38 -6.67
N LEU A 73 -13.04 -1.92 -7.45
CA LEU A 73 -14.13 -1.15 -8.03
C LEU A 73 -14.97 -0.41 -6.97
N THR A 74 -15.30 -1.10 -5.88
CA THR A 74 -16.07 -0.47 -4.80
C THR A 74 -15.28 0.63 -4.07
N LEU A 75 -13.96 0.52 -4.00
CA LEU A 75 -13.10 1.55 -3.43
C LEU A 75 -13.03 2.79 -4.33
N GLU A 76 -12.95 2.61 -5.64
CA GLU A 76 -12.95 3.72 -6.61
C GLU A 76 -14.26 4.53 -6.55
N PHE A 77 -15.40 3.89 -6.41
CA PHE A 77 -16.69 4.60 -6.27
C PHE A 77 -16.73 5.55 -5.09
N GLN A 78 -15.95 5.31 -4.02
CA GLN A 78 -15.90 6.21 -2.86
C GLN A 78 -15.29 7.57 -3.18
N PHE A 79 -14.50 7.72 -4.24
CA PHE A 79 -14.02 9.03 -4.69
C PHE A 79 -15.17 9.94 -5.14
N GLY A 80 -16.21 9.38 -5.77
CA GLY A 80 -17.42 10.12 -6.13
C GLY A 80 -18.43 10.26 -5.00
N THR A 81 -18.59 9.23 -4.17
CA THR A 81 -19.62 9.22 -3.11
C THR A 81 -19.16 9.90 -1.83
N ASN A 82 -18.01 9.56 -1.30
CA ASN A 82 -17.53 10.03 0.01
C ASN A 82 -16.60 11.23 -0.08
N TRP A 83 -15.90 11.40 -1.20
CA TRP A 83 -14.81 12.36 -1.40
C TRP A 83 -15.02 13.26 -2.62
N SER A 84 -16.28 13.67 -2.89
CA SER A 84 -16.62 14.44 -4.09
C SER A 84 -15.93 15.80 -4.17
N TYR A 85 -15.71 16.49 -3.05
CA TYR A 85 -14.97 17.75 -3.07
C TYR A 85 -13.50 17.54 -3.42
N TYR A 86 -12.87 16.49 -2.91
CA TYR A 86 -11.53 16.09 -3.34
C TYR A 86 -11.50 15.81 -4.84
N SER A 87 -12.40 14.97 -5.33
CA SER A 87 -12.47 14.58 -6.75
C SER A 87 -12.72 15.78 -7.66
N HIS A 88 -13.54 16.73 -7.23
CA HIS A 88 -13.75 17.98 -7.96
C HIS A 88 -12.50 18.86 -7.96
N TYR A 89 -11.83 18.97 -6.81
CA TYR A 89 -10.67 19.85 -6.63
C TYR A 89 -9.43 19.41 -7.43
N VAL A 90 -9.24 18.12 -7.65
CA VAL A 90 -8.05 17.54 -8.32
C VAL A 90 -8.38 16.67 -9.52
N GLY A 91 -9.57 16.79 -10.10
CA GLY A 91 -10.06 15.91 -11.17
C GLY A 91 -9.12 15.80 -12.37
N ASP A 92 -8.47 16.88 -12.74
CA ASP A 92 -7.53 16.91 -13.87
C ASP A 92 -6.26 16.10 -13.60
N ILE A 93 -5.82 16.00 -12.33
CA ILE A 93 -4.56 15.37 -11.96
C ILE A 93 -4.79 13.94 -11.54
N PHE A 94 -5.75 13.71 -10.66
CA PHE A 94 -6.06 12.39 -10.11
C PHE A 94 -6.81 11.51 -11.12
N GLY A 95 -7.67 12.10 -11.94
CA GLY A 95 -8.47 11.39 -12.93
C GLY A 95 -7.64 10.77 -14.07
N VAL A 96 -6.52 11.37 -14.45
CA VAL A 96 -5.67 10.85 -15.54
C VAL A 96 -5.07 9.48 -15.18
N PRO A 97 -4.36 9.30 -14.05
CA PRO A 97 -3.88 7.98 -13.62
C PRO A 97 -4.99 6.94 -13.52
N LEU A 98 -6.16 7.27 -12.93
CA LEU A 98 -7.29 6.35 -12.79
C LEU A 98 -7.89 5.96 -14.16
N ALA A 99 -8.04 6.92 -15.08
CA ALA A 99 -8.54 6.63 -16.42
C ALA A 99 -7.60 5.73 -17.20
N VAL A 100 -6.28 5.96 -17.12
CA VAL A 100 -5.29 5.10 -17.78
C VAL A 100 -5.24 3.71 -17.12
N GLU A 101 -5.35 3.64 -15.80
CA GLU A 101 -5.49 2.36 -15.08
C GLU A 101 -6.67 1.57 -15.62
N GLY A 102 -7.87 2.14 -15.61
CA GLY A 102 -9.08 1.48 -16.07
C GLY A 102 -9.02 1.08 -17.55
N LEU A 103 -8.57 1.97 -18.44
CA LEU A 103 -8.54 1.71 -19.88
C LEU A 103 -7.40 0.79 -20.32
N MET A 104 -6.24 0.85 -19.70
CA MET A 104 -5.07 0.10 -20.13
C MET A 104 -4.81 -1.13 -19.24
N ALA A 105 -4.65 -0.92 -17.95
CA ALA A 105 -4.27 -2.01 -17.04
C ALA A 105 -5.42 -2.99 -16.83
N PHE A 106 -6.60 -2.54 -16.46
CA PHE A 106 -7.77 -3.39 -16.20
C PHE A 106 -8.23 -4.17 -17.45
N PHE A 107 -8.27 -3.53 -18.63
CA PHE A 107 -8.61 -4.25 -19.88
C PHE A 107 -7.55 -5.26 -20.27
N LEU A 108 -6.27 -4.96 -20.04
CA LEU A 108 -5.18 -5.89 -20.27
C LEU A 108 -5.32 -7.11 -19.33
N GLU A 109 -5.52 -6.87 -18.05
CA GLU A 109 -5.74 -7.93 -17.07
C GLU A 109 -6.95 -8.80 -17.41
N SER A 110 -8.13 -8.22 -17.59
CA SER A 110 -9.38 -8.95 -17.81
C SER A 110 -9.32 -9.79 -19.09
N THR A 111 -8.70 -9.29 -20.16
CA THR A 111 -8.52 -10.02 -21.41
C THR A 111 -7.58 -11.21 -21.24
N PHE A 112 -6.41 -10.99 -20.65
CA PHE A 112 -5.40 -12.03 -20.57
C PHE A 112 -5.62 -13.03 -19.44
N VAL A 113 -6.32 -12.68 -18.36
CA VAL A 113 -6.77 -13.64 -17.35
C VAL A 113 -7.69 -14.70 -17.94
N GLY A 114 -8.62 -14.32 -18.83
CA GLY A 114 -9.44 -15.28 -19.56
C GLY A 114 -8.59 -16.23 -20.42
N LEU A 115 -7.62 -15.71 -21.17
CA LEU A 115 -6.70 -16.52 -21.97
C LEU A 115 -5.77 -17.39 -21.11
N PHE A 116 -5.34 -16.92 -19.95
CA PHE A 116 -4.54 -17.71 -19.01
C PHE A 116 -5.28 -18.98 -18.57
N PHE A 117 -6.56 -18.89 -18.22
CA PHE A 117 -7.32 -20.06 -17.77
C PHE A 117 -7.75 -20.98 -18.92
N PHE A 118 -8.16 -20.43 -20.05
CA PHE A 118 -8.77 -21.18 -21.15
C PHE A 118 -7.85 -21.40 -22.35
N GLY A 119 -6.63 -20.86 -22.34
CA GLY A 119 -5.67 -20.90 -23.44
C GLY A 119 -4.80 -22.15 -23.52
N TRP A 120 -4.72 -22.97 -22.46
CA TRP A 120 -3.78 -24.10 -22.35
C TRP A 120 -3.78 -25.10 -23.50
N ASN A 121 -4.92 -25.32 -24.14
CA ASN A 121 -5.07 -26.26 -25.26
C ASN A 121 -5.21 -25.54 -26.61
N ARG A 122 -5.13 -24.21 -26.65
CA ARG A 122 -5.31 -23.39 -27.86
C ARG A 122 -4.05 -22.64 -28.26
N LEU A 123 -3.17 -22.36 -27.31
CA LEU A 123 -1.95 -21.59 -27.50
C LEU A 123 -0.72 -22.52 -27.45
N SER A 124 0.32 -22.15 -28.17
CA SER A 124 1.64 -22.77 -27.97
C SER A 124 2.19 -22.41 -26.58
N ARG A 125 3.16 -23.18 -26.09
CA ARG A 125 3.77 -22.96 -24.76
C ARG A 125 4.32 -21.54 -24.61
N VAL A 126 4.97 -21.00 -25.65
CA VAL A 126 5.53 -19.63 -25.63
C VAL A 126 4.43 -18.57 -25.65
N GLN A 127 3.38 -18.77 -26.45
CA GLN A 127 2.24 -17.85 -26.48
C GLN A 127 1.51 -17.82 -25.13
N HIS A 128 1.35 -18.97 -24.47
CA HIS A 128 0.73 -19.02 -23.16
C HIS A 128 1.59 -18.33 -22.10
N LEU A 129 2.92 -18.54 -22.12
CA LEU A 129 3.84 -17.81 -21.25
C LEU A 129 3.74 -16.29 -21.47
N LEU A 130 3.62 -15.84 -22.73
CA LEU A 130 3.39 -14.42 -23.02
C LEU A 130 2.09 -13.92 -22.40
N VAL A 131 1.02 -14.70 -22.46
CA VAL A 131 -0.26 -14.38 -21.80
C VAL A 131 -0.07 -14.24 -20.29
N THR A 132 0.60 -15.18 -19.65
CA THR A 132 0.88 -15.15 -18.21
C THR A 132 1.73 -13.93 -17.83
N PHE A 133 2.72 -13.59 -18.65
CA PHE A 133 3.54 -12.38 -18.47
C PHE A 133 2.68 -11.10 -18.60
N LEU A 134 1.76 -11.04 -19.57
CA LEU A 134 0.88 -9.89 -19.75
C LEU A 134 -0.13 -9.74 -18.60
N VAL A 135 -0.60 -10.84 -18.00
CA VAL A 135 -1.37 -10.78 -16.75
C VAL A 135 -0.55 -10.16 -15.62
N ALA A 136 0.69 -10.64 -15.42
CA ALA A 136 1.57 -10.08 -14.38
C ALA A 136 1.92 -8.61 -14.63
N LEU A 137 2.18 -8.25 -15.88
CA LEU A 137 2.45 -6.87 -16.28
C LEU A 137 1.23 -5.98 -16.04
N GLY A 138 0.02 -6.43 -16.42
CA GLY A 138 -1.23 -5.69 -16.22
C GLY A 138 -1.46 -5.36 -14.76
N SER A 139 -1.38 -6.37 -13.87
CA SER A 139 -1.55 -6.18 -12.43
C SER A 139 -0.54 -5.17 -11.84
N ASN A 140 0.70 -5.21 -12.30
CA ASN A 140 1.72 -4.28 -11.84
C ASN A 140 1.53 -2.86 -12.43
N LEU A 141 1.04 -2.74 -13.67
CA LEU A 141 0.69 -1.44 -14.26
C LEU A 141 -0.53 -0.81 -13.56
N SER A 142 -1.54 -1.61 -13.18
CA SER A 142 -2.64 -1.13 -12.33
C SER A 142 -2.11 -0.52 -11.03
N ALA A 143 -1.26 -1.27 -10.32
CA ALA A 143 -0.61 -0.76 -9.11
C ALA A 143 0.23 0.50 -9.36
N LEU A 144 0.91 0.62 -10.49
CA LEU A 144 1.70 1.81 -10.84
C LEU A 144 0.81 3.06 -10.91
N TRP A 145 -0.28 3.00 -11.65
CA TRP A 145 -1.16 4.16 -11.85
C TRP A 145 -1.82 4.62 -10.56
N ILE A 146 -2.32 3.70 -9.73
CA ILE A 146 -2.87 4.02 -8.42
C ILE A 146 -1.82 4.61 -7.49
N LEU A 147 -0.60 4.09 -7.50
CA LEU A 147 0.48 4.58 -6.64
C LEU A 147 1.11 5.88 -7.13
N VAL A 148 1.04 6.19 -8.43
CA VAL A 148 1.34 7.52 -8.96
C VAL A 148 0.35 8.55 -8.40
N ALA A 149 -0.94 8.26 -8.45
CA ALA A 149 -1.97 9.13 -7.88
C ALA A 149 -1.78 9.32 -6.36
N ASN A 150 -1.56 8.23 -5.62
CA ASN A 150 -1.32 8.29 -4.18
C ASN A 150 0.01 8.98 -3.82
N GLY A 151 1.07 8.77 -4.60
CA GLY A 151 2.35 9.44 -4.44
C GLY A 151 2.24 10.96 -4.65
N TRP A 152 1.43 11.38 -5.63
CA TRP A 152 1.13 12.78 -5.85
C TRP A 152 0.43 13.43 -4.65
N MET A 153 -0.49 12.73 -3.98
CA MET A 153 -1.11 13.24 -2.75
C MET A 153 -0.10 13.49 -1.62
N ASN A 154 1.02 12.79 -1.62
CA ASN A 154 2.10 12.96 -0.64
C ASN A 154 3.14 14.00 -1.06
N ASN A 155 3.34 14.21 -2.35
CA ASN A 155 4.25 15.20 -2.93
C ASN A 155 3.60 15.81 -4.19
N PRO A 156 2.78 16.87 -4.06
CA PRO A 156 1.95 17.41 -5.13
C PRO A 156 2.74 18.28 -6.12
N VAL A 157 3.55 17.65 -6.96
CA VAL A 157 4.34 18.28 -8.02
C VAL A 157 3.63 18.21 -9.37
N GLY A 158 3.92 19.13 -10.29
CA GLY A 158 3.37 19.15 -11.65
C GLY A 158 1.90 19.58 -11.71
N ALA A 159 1.43 20.31 -10.72
CA ALA A 159 0.10 20.88 -10.66
C ALA A 159 0.13 22.28 -10.05
N GLU A 160 -0.79 23.14 -10.48
CA GLU A 160 -0.93 24.51 -10.00
C GLU A 160 -2.37 24.82 -9.65
N PHE A 161 -2.58 25.65 -8.63
CA PHE A 161 -3.92 26.11 -8.29
C PHE A 161 -4.35 27.27 -9.20
N ASN A 162 -5.49 27.08 -9.86
CA ASN A 162 -6.12 28.10 -10.67
C ASN A 162 -7.25 28.78 -9.86
N TYR A 163 -7.10 30.08 -9.62
CA TYR A 163 -8.08 30.87 -8.85
C TYR A 163 -9.36 31.18 -9.64
N GLU A 164 -9.37 31.06 -10.99
CA GLU A 164 -10.56 31.25 -11.81
C GLU A 164 -11.49 30.03 -11.74
N THR A 165 -10.91 28.83 -11.81
CA THR A 165 -11.65 27.56 -11.73
C THR A 165 -11.79 27.03 -10.30
N MET A 166 -11.03 27.60 -9.36
CA MET A 166 -10.95 27.19 -7.95
C MET A 166 -10.52 25.72 -7.77
N ARG A 167 -9.68 25.23 -8.67
CA ARG A 167 -9.19 23.84 -8.70
C ARG A 167 -7.68 23.78 -8.91
N MET A 168 -7.10 22.63 -8.57
CA MET A 168 -5.77 22.29 -9.03
C MET A 168 -5.84 21.82 -10.48
N GLU A 169 -4.96 22.33 -11.31
CA GLU A 169 -4.84 21.99 -12.73
C GLU A 169 -3.48 21.36 -13.02
N LEU A 170 -3.46 20.42 -13.95
CA LEU A 170 -2.26 19.72 -14.34
C LEU A 170 -1.35 20.64 -15.16
N SER A 171 -0.15 20.93 -14.67
CA SER A 171 0.86 21.70 -15.40
C SER A 171 1.89 20.80 -16.10
N SER A 172 2.19 19.61 -15.53
CA SER A 172 3.13 18.68 -16.13
C SER A 172 2.83 17.23 -15.75
N ILE A 173 2.31 16.45 -16.70
CA ILE A 173 2.07 15.01 -16.51
C ILE A 173 3.37 14.25 -16.23
N PHE A 174 4.49 14.67 -16.82
CA PHE A 174 5.78 14.02 -16.58
C PHE A 174 6.27 14.23 -15.14
N ALA A 175 6.05 15.41 -14.55
CA ALA A 175 6.38 15.65 -13.15
C ALA A 175 5.53 14.78 -12.21
N VAL A 176 4.26 14.53 -12.54
CA VAL A 176 3.37 13.62 -11.79
C VAL A 176 3.84 12.17 -11.92
N LEU A 177 4.12 11.69 -13.14
CA LEU A 177 4.54 10.31 -13.41
C LEU A 177 5.92 9.98 -12.82
N PHE A 178 6.88 10.88 -12.96
CA PHE A 178 8.24 10.72 -12.46
C PHE A 178 8.45 11.33 -11.08
N ASN A 179 7.38 11.56 -10.34
CA ASN A 179 7.42 11.96 -8.95
C ASN A 179 8.26 10.97 -8.13
N PRO A 180 9.39 11.39 -7.51
CA PRO A 180 10.28 10.47 -6.81
C PRO A 180 9.61 9.72 -5.67
N VAL A 181 8.65 10.34 -4.98
CA VAL A 181 7.87 9.68 -3.92
C VAL A 181 6.99 8.57 -4.51
N ALA A 182 6.33 8.83 -5.64
CA ALA A 182 5.48 7.85 -6.32
C ALA A 182 6.29 6.65 -6.82
N GLN A 183 7.47 6.90 -7.42
CA GLN A 183 8.34 5.84 -7.95
C GLN A 183 8.83 4.90 -6.85
N VAL A 184 9.38 5.45 -5.77
CA VAL A 184 9.87 4.64 -4.64
C VAL A 184 8.71 3.89 -3.98
N LYS A 185 7.57 4.54 -3.78
CA LYS A 185 6.37 3.94 -3.20
C LYS A 185 5.86 2.78 -4.06
N PHE A 186 5.85 2.92 -5.38
CA PHE A 186 5.47 1.86 -6.30
C PHE A 186 6.36 0.63 -6.15
N VAL A 187 7.67 0.78 -6.29
CA VAL A 187 8.58 -0.36 -6.27
C VAL A 187 8.61 -1.02 -4.88
N HIS A 188 8.54 -0.23 -3.80
CA HIS A 188 8.45 -0.75 -2.44
C HIS A 188 7.18 -1.57 -2.21
N THR A 189 6.01 -1.03 -2.59
CA THR A 189 4.71 -1.69 -2.39
C THR A 189 4.58 -2.98 -3.20
N VAL A 190 5.03 -2.96 -4.46
CA VAL A 190 5.04 -4.13 -5.34
C VAL A 190 5.98 -5.22 -4.80
N SER A 191 7.17 -4.84 -4.33
CA SER A 191 8.12 -5.76 -3.69
C SER A 191 7.56 -6.38 -2.42
N ALA A 192 6.80 -5.64 -1.61
CA ALA A 192 6.08 -6.18 -0.45
C ALA A 192 5.02 -7.22 -0.87
N GLY A 193 4.34 -6.99 -1.99
CA GLY A 193 3.44 -7.98 -2.60
C GLY A 193 4.17 -9.26 -3.01
N TYR A 194 5.38 -9.14 -3.56
CA TYR A 194 6.21 -10.30 -3.93
C TYR A 194 6.65 -11.11 -2.70
N VAL A 195 6.99 -10.45 -1.60
CA VAL A 195 7.26 -11.10 -0.31
C VAL A 195 6.03 -11.85 0.19
N THR A 196 4.85 -11.23 0.10
CA THR A 196 3.57 -11.82 0.51
C THR A 196 3.26 -13.11 -0.25
N ALA A 197 3.31 -13.07 -1.57
CA ALA A 197 3.06 -14.24 -2.41
C ALA A 197 4.12 -15.34 -2.20
N SER A 198 5.38 -14.96 -2.02
CA SER A 198 6.45 -15.91 -1.71
C SER A 198 6.22 -16.62 -0.39
N MET A 199 5.82 -15.91 0.66
CA MET A 199 5.49 -16.51 1.96
C MET A 199 4.27 -17.43 1.87
N PHE A 200 3.26 -17.04 1.11
CA PHE A 200 2.08 -17.85 0.85
C PHE A 200 2.43 -19.17 0.18
N VAL A 201 3.20 -19.14 -0.91
CA VAL A 201 3.65 -20.36 -1.62
C VAL A 201 4.58 -21.18 -0.74
N LEU A 202 5.51 -20.55 -0.02
CA LEU A 202 6.44 -21.20 0.91
C LEU A 202 5.69 -21.95 2.02
N GLY A 203 4.71 -21.29 2.62
CA GLY A 203 3.94 -21.85 3.73
C GLY A 203 3.06 -23.03 3.33
N ILE A 204 2.31 -22.92 2.21
CA ILE A 204 1.49 -24.04 1.70
C ILE A 204 2.38 -25.21 1.27
N SER A 205 3.50 -24.94 0.59
CA SER A 205 4.47 -25.97 0.22
C SER A 205 5.04 -26.66 1.46
N SER A 206 5.34 -25.90 2.52
CA SER A 206 5.79 -26.44 3.81
C SER A 206 4.74 -27.35 4.44
N TRP A 207 3.47 -27.00 4.33
CA TRP A 207 2.39 -27.87 4.84
C TRP A 207 2.34 -29.22 4.11
N TYR A 208 2.53 -29.24 2.76
CA TYR A 208 2.62 -30.48 2.00
C TYR A 208 3.84 -31.32 2.42
N LEU A 209 5.00 -30.69 2.61
CA LEU A 209 6.22 -31.36 3.08
C LEU A 209 6.05 -31.97 4.48
N LEU A 210 5.39 -31.24 5.41
CA LEU A 210 5.07 -31.76 6.75
C LEU A 210 4.16 -32.99 6.70
N LYS A 211 3.23 -33.03 5.75
CA LYS A 211 2.32 -34.14 5.51
C LYS A 211 2.91 -35.25 4.64
N ARG A 212 4.13 -35.05 4.12
CA ARG A 212 4.79 -35.93 3.15
C ARG A 212 3.93 -36.23 1.93
N ARG A 213 3.21 -35.22 1.46
CA ARG A 213 2.26 -35.29 0.36
C ARG A 213 2.73 -34.38 -0.77
N ASP A 214 2.57 -34.80 -2.05
CA ASP A 214 2.96 -34.04 -3.24
C ASP A 214 4.39 -33.47 -3.14
N THR A 215 5.32 -34.29 -2.63
CA THR A 215 6.65 -33.84 -2.16
C THR A 215 7.47 -33.19 -3.25
N GLU A 216 7.49 -33.73 -4.48
CA GLU A 216 8.25 -33.14 -5.58
C GLU A 216 7.69 -31.77 -5.99
N PHE A 217 6.37 -31.66 -6.10
CA PHE A 217 5.66 -30.41 -6.35
C PHE A 217 5.99 -29.38 -5.27
N ALA A 218 5.88 -29.77 -4.00
CA ALA A 218 6.13 -28.91 -2.86
C ALA A 218 7.57 -28.42 -2.79
N LEU A 219 8.56 -29.28 -3.03
CA LEU A 219 9.98 -28.91 -3.04
C LEU A 219 10.30 -27.88 -4.13
N ARG A 220 9.75 -28.03 -5.33
CA ARG A 220 9.96 -27.11 -6.45
C ARG A 220 9.28 -25.75 -6.20
N SER A 221 8.02 -25.77 -5.75
CA SER A 221 7.30 -24.56 -5.39
C SER A 221 7.99 -23.81 -4.24
N PHE A 222 8.43 -24.53 -3.22
CA PHE A 222 9.19 -23.98 -2.10
C PHE A 222 10.50 -23.33 -2.55
N ALA A 223 11.26 -23.99 -3.43
CA ALA A 223 12.55 -23.47 -3.89
C ALA A 223 12.39 -22.18 -4.73
N ILE A 224 11.40 -22.13 -5.62
CA ILE A 224 11.08 -20.90 -6.39
C ILE A 224 10.67 -19.78 -5.45
N ALA A 225 9.76 -20.07 -4.51
CA ALA A 225 9.29 -19.08 -3.54
C ALA A 225 10.41 -18.60 -2.60
N ALA A 226 11.32 -19.48 -2.17
CA ALA A 226 12.46 -19.10 -1.33
C ALA A 226 13.43 -18.15 -2.05
N GLY A 227 13.74 -18.42 -3.33
CA GLY A 227 14.62 -17.56 -4.12
C GLY A 227 13.99 -16.21 -4.45
N PHE A 228 12.76 -16.22 -4.96
CA PHE A 228 12.04 -15.00 -5.29
C PHE A 228 11.73 -14.15 -4.04
N GLY A 229 11.33 -14.79 -2.94
CA GLY A 229 11.06 -14.11 -1.66
C GLY A 229 12.31 -13.49 -1.03
N LEU A 230 13.48 -14.16 -1.14
CA LEU A 230 14.73 -13.59 -0.65
C LEU A 230 15.11 -12.32 -1.43
N ALA A 231 15.08 -12.39 -2.77
CA ALA A 231 15.37 -11.22 -3.61
C ALA A 231 14.39 -10.07 -3.34
N SER A 232 13.11 -10.38 -3.24
CA SER A 232 12.06 -9.38 -2.97
C SER A 232 12.19 -8.76 -1.58
N THR A 233 12.60 -9.55 -0.57
CA THR A 233 12.80 -9.02 0.80
C THR A 233 13.99 -8.07 0.87
N VAL A 234 15.09 -8.38 0.19
CA VAL A 234 16.22 -7.46 0.08
C VAL A 234 15.79 -6.18 -0.64
N CYS A 235 15.04 -6.30 -1.73
CA CYS A 235 14.52 -5.16 -2.49
C CYS A 235 13.61 -4.28 -1.62
N VAL A 236 12.66 -4.86 -0.87
CA VAL A 236 11.74 -4.09 -0.02
C VAL A 236 12.44 -3.35 1.12
N ILE A 237 13.53 -3.93 1.66
CA ILE A 237 14.33 -3.26 2.70
C ILE A 237 15.07 -2.05 2.12
N VAL A 238 15.76 -2.23 0.99
CA VAL A 238 16.51 -1.13 0.34
C VAL A 238 15.58 0.00 -0.09
N LEU A 239 14.43 -0.33 -0.66
CA LEU A 239 13.44 0.66 -1.08
C LEU A 239 12.67 1.27 0.08
N GLY A 240 12.56 0.56 1.20
CA GLY A 240 12.02 1.10 2.45
C GLY A 240 12.91 2.21 3.02
N ASP A 241 14.23 2.00 2.98
CA ASP A 241 15.23 3.02 3.36
C ASP A 241 15.12 4.26 2.46
N GLU A 242 15.08 4.09 1.13
CA GLU A 242 14.88 5.19 0.19
C GLU A 242 13.55 5.92 0.42
N SER A 243 12.46 5.19 0.74
CA SER A 243 11.16 5.79 1.06
C SER A 243 11.22 6.63 2.34
N GLY A 244 11.97 6.18 3.35
CA GLY A 244 12.22 6.95 4.58
C GLY A 244 12.96 8.26 4.29
N TYR A 245 14.03 8.18 3.51
CA TYR A 245 14.80 9.34 3.09
C TYR A 245 13.94 10.37 2.31
N ARG A 246 13.18 9.93 1.29
CA ARG A 246 12.27 10.80 0.53
C ARG A 246 11.18 11.41 1.41
N THR A 247 10.70 10.67 2.42
CA THR A 247 9.75 11.23 3.38
C THR A 247 10.39 12.35 4.20
N GLY A 248 11.65 12.22 4.58
CA GLY A 248 12.42 13.28 5.24
C GLY A 248 12.55 14.56 4.42
N GLU A 249 12.73 14.42 3.10
CA GLU A 249 12.84 15.57 2.19
C GLU A 249 11.51 16.32 2.00
N VAL A 250 10.37 15.61 1.85
CA VAL A 250 9.11 16.23 1.42
C VAL A 250 8.02 16.27 2.50
N GLN A 251 8.12 15.44 3.55
CA GLN A 251 7.12 15.32 4.62
C GLN A 251 7.79 15.24 6.00
N GLN A 252 8.55 16.25 6.37
CA GLN A 252 9.30 16.30 7.63
C GLN A 252 8.44 16.02 8.87
N VAL A 253 7.22 16.55 8.91
CA VAL A 253 6.26 16.30 10.01
C VAL A 253 5.94 14.81 10.13
N LYS A 254 5.78 14.11 9.00
CA LYS A 254 5.53 12.67 8.98
C LYS A 254 6.76 11.89 9.47
N LEU A 255 7.95 12.26 9.02
CA LEU A 255 9.18 11.64 9.51
C LEU A 255 9.33 11.81 11.02
N ALA A 256 9.18 13.04 11.53
CA ALA A 256 9.26 13.31 12.96
C ALA A 256 8.18 12.54 13.77
N ALA A 257 7.00 12.35 13.22
CA ALA A 257 5.94 11.54 13.84
C ALA A 257 6.27 10.03 13.82
N ILE A 258 6.84 9.50 12.73
CA ILE A 258 7.33 8.12 12.63
C ILE A 258 8.36 7.85 13.73
N GLU A 259 9.25 8.80 13.96
CA GLU A 259 10.33 8.68 14.96
C GLU A 259 9.91 9.13 16.37
N SER A 260 8.72 9.73 16.51
CA SER A 260 8.27 10.37 17.76
C SER A 260 9.30 11.37 18.31
N GLU A 261 9.91 12.12 17.38
CA GLU A 261 10.91 13.14 17.70
C GLU A 261 10.20 14.46 17.99
N TRP A 262 10.10 14.82 19.27
CA TRP A 262 9.40 16.02 19.72
C TRP A 262 10.30 17.27 19.70
N GLU A 263 11.54 17.10 20.09
CA GLU A 263 12.57 18.14 20.04
C GLU A 263 13.47 17.91 18.82
N THR A 264 14.03 18.96 18.26
CA THR A 264 15.01 18.80 17.18
C THR A 264 16.23 18.03 17.70
N ALA A 265 16.48 16.86 17.13
CA ALA A 265 17.65 16.06 17.47
C ALA A 265 18.90 16.64 16.82
N PRO A 266 19.90 17.06 17.62
CA PRO A 266 21.18 17.53 17.08
C PRO A 266 21.87 16.40 16.31
N ALA A 267 22.70 16.78 15.35
CA ALA A 267 23.54 15.83 14.64
C ALA A 267 24.63 15.24 15.56
N PRO A 268 24.90 13.94 15.48
CA PRO A 268 24.22 12.91 14.72
C PRO A 268 22.97 12.39 15.43
N ALA A 269 21.82 12.43 14.74
CA ALA A 269 20.53 12.12 15.33
C ALA A 269 20.39 10.62 15.70
N PRO A 270 19.91 10.30 16.94
CA PRO A 270 19.69 8.93 17.38
C PRO A 270 18.36 8.38 16.88
N PHE A 271 18.31 7.08 16.59
CA PHE A 271 17.09 6.37 16.23
C PHE A 271 16.38 5.78 17.46
N THR A 272 15.11 6.07 17.65
CA THR A 272 14.32 5.51 18.75
C THR A 272 13.76 4.13 18.38
N ILE A 273 14.34 3.04 18.91
CA ILE A 273 13.85 1.68 18.67
C ILE A 273 12.52 1.43 19.35
N PHE A 274 12.40 1.84 20.60
CA PHE A 274 11.23 1.68 21.43
C PHE A 274 10.96 2.95 22.24
N GLY A 275 9.71 3.24 22.51
CA GLY A 275 9.25 4.33 23.35
C GLY A 275 7.74 4.38 23.35
N ILE A 276 7.14 5.17 24.23
CA ILE A 276 5.71 5.40 24.30
C ILE A 276 5.46 6.88 24.00
N PRO A 277 5.00 7.21 22.77
CA PRO A 277 4.67 8.59 22.40
C PRO A 277 3.52 9.13 23.26
N ASN A 278 3.74 10.27 23.91
CA ASN A 278 2.73 11.00 24.64
C ASN A 278 2.46 12.35 23.95
N GLN A 279 1.44 12.37 23.11
CA GLN A 279 1.11 13.56 22.29
C GLN A 279 0.59 14.74 23.13
N LYS A 280 0.02 14.48 24.31
CA LYS A 280 -0.46 15.56 25.21
C LYS A 280 0.70 16.29 25.88
N GLU A 281 1.70 15.53 26.32
CA GLU A 281 2.89 16.05 26.99
C GLU A 281 4.01 16.42 26.00
N GLU A 282 3.79 16.16 24.70
CA GLU A 282 4.75 16.42 23.62
C GLU A 282 6.14 15.82 23.93
N ARG A 283 6.17 14.54 24.36
CA ARG A 283 7.39 13.78 24.68
C ARG A 283 7.24 12.29 24.40
N THR A 284 8.37 11.57 24.41
CA THR A 284 8.42 10.11 24.30
C THR A 284 8.88 9.51 25.61
N ASP A 285 7.98 8.79 26.29
CA ASP A 285 8.30 8.13 27.56
C ASP A 285 9.05 6.80 27.32
N TYR A 286 9.95 6.43 28.22
CA TYR A 286 10.73 5.17 28.19
C TYR A 286 11.49 4.94 26.86
N ALA A 287 12.02 5.97 26.24
CA ALA A 287 12.71 5.88 24.96
C ALA A 287 14.04 5.11 25.05
N ILE A 288 14.17 4.07 24.22
CA ILE A 288 15.43 3.34 23.98
C ILE A 288 15.95 3.80 22.63
N ARG A 289 17.12 4.43 22.61
CA ARG A 289 17.71 5.07 21.43
C ARG A 289 19.02 4.43 21.02
N VAL A 290 19.21 4.27 19.69
CA VAL A 290 20.48 3.88 19.08
C VAL A 290 21.16 5.14 18.55
N PRO A 291 22.37 5.47 19.03
CA PRO A 291 23.09 6.63 18.55
C PRO A 291 23.36 6.57 17.04
N TYR A 292 23.43 7.72 16.39
CA TYR A 292 23.83 7.91 14.98
C TYR A 292 22.87 7.37 13.92
N ALA A 293 22.00 6.40 14.25
CA ALA A 293 21.28 5.62 13.26
C ALA A 293 20.23 6.44 12.49
N LEU A 294 19.54 7.39 13.15
CA LEU A 294 18.52 8.20 12.48
C LEU A 294 19.13 9.17 11.47
N GLY A 295 20.27 9.80 11.77
CA GLY A 295 20.97 10.66 10.83
C GLY A 295 21.33 9.93 9.53
N ILE A 296 21.84 8.70 9.63
CA ILE A 296 22.17 7.88 8.45
C ILE A 296 20.93 7.53 7.64
N ILE A 297 19.80 7.18 8.28
CA ILE A 297 18.57 6.74 7.62
C ILE A 297 17.79 7.93 7.05
N ALA A 298 17.62 9.01 7.83
CA ALA A 298 16.72 10.10 7.49
C ALA A 298 17.37 11.19 6.63
N THR A 299 18.64 11.51 6.89
CA THR A 299 19.36 12.61 6.21
C THR A 299 20.54 12.14 5.38
N ARG A 300 20.93 10.86 5.49
CA ARG A 300 22.18 10.31 4.92
C ARG A 300 23.42 11.10 5.33
N SER A 301 23.33 11.80 6.45
CA SER A 301 24.37 12.66 7.00
C SER A 301 24.55 12.40 8.48
N LEU A 302 25.76 12.61 8.98
CA LEU A 302 26.05 12.62 10.42
C LEU A 302 26.11 14.06 10.97
N ASP A 303 26.01 15.06 10.08
CA ASP A 303 26.21 16.47 10.40
C ASP A 303 24.90 17.28 10.32
N GLU A 304 23.80 16.68 9.84
CA GLU A 304 22.50 17.33 9.73
C GLU A 304 21.58 16.97 10.89
N PRO A 305 20.91 17.97 11.50
CA PRO A 305 19.91 17.73 12.55
C PRO A 305 18.62 17.17 11.94
N VAL A 306 17.86 16.42 12.73
CA VAL A 306 16.50 16.00 12.38
C VAL A 306 15.50 16.87 13.15
N LEU A 307 14.65 17.59 12.42
CA LEU A 307 13.69 18.52 13.02
C LEU A 307 12.64 17.78 13.86
N GLY A 308 12.39 18.33 15.05
CA GLY A 308 11.37 17.85 15.96
C GLY A 308 9.98 18.44 15.68
N LEU A 309 8.95 17.75 16.17
CA LEU A 309 7.55 18.15 15.98
C LEU A 309 7.25 19.55 16.53
N LYS A 310 7.89 19.99 17.63
CA LYS A 310 7.68 21.32 18.21
C LYS A 310 8.14 22.43 17.28
N ASP A 311 9.32 22.29 16.69
CA ASP A 311 9.85 23.28 15.74
C ASP A 311 9.04 23.29 14.44
N LEU A 312 8.58 22.11 13.98
CA LEU A 312 7.71 21.99 12.82
C LEU A 312 6.32 22.61 13.06
N ILE A 313 5.76 22.49 14.27
CA ILE A 313 4.52 23.20 14.65
C ILE A 313 4.73 24.72 14.59
N ALA A 314 5.84 25.23 15.13
CA ALA A 314 6.16 26.66 15.08
C ALA A 314 6.33 27.16 13.64
N GLN A 315 6.99 26.39 12.78
CA GLN A 315 7.08 26.70 11.34
C GLN A 315 5.71 26.67 10.66
N ASN A 316 4.84 25.72 10.99
CA ASN A 316 3.50 25.65 10.42
C ASN A 316 2.61 26.80 10.91
N GLU A 317 2.82 27.34 12.10
CA GLU A 317 2.14 28.58 12.54
C GLU A 317 2.51 29.77 11.65
N ILE A 318 3.78 29.90 11.27
CA ILE A 318 4.24 30.93 10.32
C ILE A 318 3.58 30.71 8.95
N ARG A 319 3.55 29.46 8.46
CA ARG A 319 2.89 29.10 7.18
C ARG A 319 1.39 29.41 7.20
N ILE A 320 0.72 29.19 8.32
CA ILE A 320 -0.72 29.54 8.47
C ILE A 320 -0.90 31.04 8.33
N LYS A 321 -0.09 31.86 8.99
CA LYS A 321 -0.16 33.33 8.90
C LYS A 321 0.12 33.83 7.50
N ASP A 322 1.09 33.26 6.82
CA ASP A 322 1.42 33.55 5.44
C ASP A 322 0.28 33.16 4.50
N GLY A 323 -0.29 31.98 4.67
CA GLY A 323 -1.45 31.51 3.92
C GLY A 323 -2.73 32.34 4.12
N MET A 324 -2.89 33.01 5.27
CA MET A 324 -3.99 33.95 5.50
C MET A 324 -3.92 35.14 4.55
N ILE A 325 -2.71 35.59 4.17
CA ILE A 325 -2.51 36.65 3.16
C ILE A 325 -2.97 36.14 1.82
N ALA A 326 -2.58 34.93 1.42
CA ALA A 326 -3.05 34.29 0.18
C ALA A 326 -4.57 34.14 0.16
N TYR A 327 -5.17 33.73 1.27
CA TYR A 327 -6.63 33.58 1.39
C TYR A 327 -7.34 34.92 1.23
N SER A 328 -6.84 36.01 1.85
CA SER A 328 -7.39 37.36 1.69
C SER A 328 -7.32 37.83 0.24
N ALA A 329 -6.18 37.65 -0.41
CA ALA A 329 -6.00 37.99 -1.82
C ALA A 329 -6.96 37.17 -2.71
N LEU A 330 -7.10 35.85 -2.46
CA LEU A 330 -8.02 34.98 -3.18
C LEU A 330 -9.49 35.44 -3.06
N GLN A 331 -9.91 35.92 -1.87
CA GLN A 331 -11.25 36.46 -1.68
C GLN A 331 -11.48 37.71 -2.55
N GLN A 332 -10.50 38.60 -2.66
CA GLN A 332 -10.58 39.79 -3.51
C GLN A 332 -10.69 39.40 -4.99
N LEU A 333 -9.87 38.46 -5.46
CA LEU A 333 -9.91 37.94 -6.82
C LEU A 333 -11.27 37.33 -7.17
N LYS A 334 -11.85 36.56 -6.24
CA LYS A 334 -13.16 35.92 -6.40
C LYS A 334 -14.33 36.91 -6.45
N GLN A 335 -14.21 38.05 -5.78
CA GLN A 335 -15.22 39.11 -5.78
C GLN A 335 -15.16 40.01 -7.03
N GLY A 336 -14.27 39.72 -7.98
CA GLY A 336 -14.08 40.50 -9.18
C GLY A 336 -13.14 41.72 -9.01
N ASN A 337 -12.55 41.89 -7.82
CA ASN A 337 -11.55 42.92 -7.52
C ASN A 337 -10.15 42.42 -7.88
N ALA A 338 -9.94 42.05 -9.13
CA ALA A 338 -8.68 41.50 -9.63
C ALA A 338 -7.62 42.60 -9.83
N THR A 339 -7.25 43.30 -8.78
CA THR A 339 -6.16 44.28 -8.81
C THR A 339 -4.81 43.57 -8.98
N ASP A 340 -3.85 44.26 -9.58
CA ASP A 340 -2.49 43.70 -9.74
C ASP A 340 -1.82 43.39 -8.37
N ASP A 341 -2.13 44.17 -7.34
CA ASP A 341 -1.69 43.93 -5.97
C ASP A 341 -2.26 42.62 -5.41
N ALA A 342 -3.55 42.34 -5.63
CA ALA A 342 -4.17 41.09 -5.18
C ALA A 342 -3.60 39.88 -5.91
N LYS A 343 -3.35 39.98 -7.22
CA LYS A 343 -2.70 38.91 -8.01
C LYS A 343 -1.28 38.65 -7.53
N THR A 344 -0.52 39.71 -7.30
CA THR A 344 0.87 39.61 -6.81
C THR A 344 0.92 39.00 -5.41
N ALA A 345 0.08 39.48 -4.49
CA ALA A 345 -0.01 38.93 -3.13
C ALA A 345 -0.42 37.44 -3.16
N PHE A 346 -1.40 37.08 -4.00
CA PHE A 346 -1.77 35.68 -4.14
C PHE A 346 -0.61 34.83 -4.69
N ALA A 347 0.05 35.26 -5.74
CA ALA A 347 1.16 34.53 -6.37
C ALA A 347 2.34 34.32 -5.39
N LEU A 348 2.61 35.28 -4.51
CA LEU A 348 3.71 35.22 -3.54
C LEU A 348 3.43 34.26 -2.38
N HIS A 349 2.16 34.17 -1.93
CA HIS A 349 1.79 33.46 -0.70
C HIS A 349 0.96 32.17 -0.95
N ARG A 350 0.61 31.86 -2.21
CA ARG A 350 -0.30 30.75 -2.59
C ARG A 350 0.16 29.36 -2.08
N ASP A 351 1.46 29.14 -1.96
CA ASP A 351 2.02 27.85 -1.55
C ASP A 351 1.66 27.48 -0.09
N ASN A 352 1.30 28.47 0.72
CA ASN A 352 0.85 28.30 2.09
C ASN A 352 -0.67 28.41 2.26
N LEU A 353 -1.43 28.57 1.18
CA LEU A 353 -2.90 28.69 1.23
C LEU A 353 -3.54 27.49 1.96
N GLY A 354 -3.08 26.26 1.68
CA GLY A 354 -3.59 25.05 2.33
C GLY A 354 -3.45 25.06 3.85
N TYR A 355 -2.34 25.62 4.36
CA TYR A 355 -2.14 25.77 5.80
C TYR A 355 -3.17 26.72 6.43
N ALA A 356 -3.50 27.83 5.77
CA ALA A 356 -4.55 28.73 6.23
C ALA A 356 -5.94 28.06 6.21
N LEU A 357 -6.20 27.14 5.29
CA LEU A 357 -7.45 26.38 5.23
C LEU A 357 -7.67 25.49 6.46
N MET A 358 -6.64 25.16 7.23
CA MET A 358 -6.78 24.47 8.53
C MET A 358 -7.63 25.27 9.52
N LEU A 359 -7.65 26.61 9.41
CA LEU A 359 -8.43 27.50 10.25
C LEU A 359 -9.95 27.35 10.03
N LYS A 360 -10.38 26.80 8.89
CA LYS A 360 -11.81 26.53 8.62
C LYS A 360 -12.48 25.59 9.64
N GLN A 361 -11.69 24.85 10.40
CA GLN A 361 -12.19 24.02 11.50
C GLN A 361 -12.54 24.83 12.76
N PHE A 362 -12.08 26.09 12.86
CA PHE A 362 -12.19 26.93 14.05
C PHE A 362 -12.99 28.21 13.79
N THR A 363 -12.96 28.73 12.56
CA THR A 363 -13.63 29.98 12.19
C THR A 363 -14.23 29.89 10.78
N ALA A 364 -15.35 30.56 10.57
CA ALA A 364 -15.98 30.66 9.26
C ALA A 364 -15.13 31.51 8.29
N ASN A 365 -14.55 32.61 8.80
CA ASN A 365 -13.65 33.47 8.02
C ASN A 365 -12.20 33.30 8.48
N VAL A 366 -11.35 32.85 7.59
CA VAL A 366 -9.93 32.55 7.89
C VAL A 366 -9.16 33.81 8.28
N THR A 367 -9.53 34.98 7.71
CA THR A 367 -8.84 36.25 7.99
C THR A 367 -9.09 36.79 9.40
N ASP A 368 -10.15 36.33 10.06
CA ASP A 368 -10.57 36.81 11.40
C ASP A 368 -10.07 35.87 12.53
N ALA A 369 -9.18 34.92 12.20
CA ALA A 369 -8.69 33.95 13.16
C ALA A 369 -7.88 34.62 14.27
N THR A 370 -8.18 34.23 15.51
CA THR A 370 -7.44 34.69 16.68
C THR A 370 -6.07 34.00 16.78
N PRO A 371 -5.08 34.59 17.50
CA PRO A 371 -3.79 33.93 17.75
C PRO A 371 -3.94 32.52 18.35
N ASP A 372 -4.90 32.31 19.26
CA ASP A 372 -5.17 31.00 19.86
C ASP A 372 -5.69 29.98 18.83
N GLN A 373 -6.56 30.41 17.91
CA GLN A 373 -7.05 29.56 16.82
C GLN A 373 -5.92 29.17 15.85
N ILE A 374 -5.01 30.11 15.57
CA ILE A 374 -3.82 29.86 14.74
C ILE A 374 -2.91 28.83 15.41
N ALA A 375 -2.60 28.99 16.71
CA ALA A 375 -1.80 28.04 17.46
C ALA A 375 -2.47 26.65 17.54
N GLN A 376 -3.80 26.58 17.74
CA GLN A 376 -4.53 25.30 17.71
C GLN A 376 -4.49 24.65 16.33
N ALA A 377 -4.65 25.42 15.25
CA ALA A 377 -4.56 24.94 13.89
C ALA A 377 -3.16 24.38 13.58
N ALA A 378 -2.10 25.07 14.03
CA ALA A 378 -0.73 24.62 13.88
C ALA A 378 -0.48 23.28 14.61
N LYS A 379 -0.97 23.12 15.83
CA LYS A 379 -0.91 21.83 16.55
C LYS A 379 -1.66 20.70 15.85
N LYS A 380 -2.74 21.00 15.14
CA LYS A 380 -3.48 20.01 14.36
C LYS A 380 -2.82 19.62 13.03
N THR A 381 -1.72 20.24 12.63
CA THR A 381 -0.98 19.85 11.43
C THR A 381 -0.15 18.58 11.61
N ILE A 382 0.01 18.07 12.83
CA ILE A 382 0.72 16.83 13.10
C ILE A 382 -0.23 15.62 13.10
N PRO A 383 0.19 14.47 12.56
CA PRO A 383 -0.60 13.25 12.60
C PRO A 383 -0.66 12.65 14.01
N PRO A 384 -1.55 11.65 14.24
CA PRO A 384 -1.52 10.84 15.46
C PRO A 384 -0.19 10.09 15.58
N VAL A 385 0.68 10.50 16.50
CA VAL A 385 2.06 10.01 16.60
C VAL A 385 2.11 8.54 17.02
N LEU A 386 1.33 8.16 18.05
CA LEU A 386 1.39 6.80 18.62
C LEU A 386 1.13 5.68 17.59
N PRO A 387 0.03 5.70 16.79
CA PRO A 387 -0.21 4.66 15.80
C PRO A 387 0.84 4.64 14.69
N VAL A 388 1.32 5.80 14.25
CA VAL A 388 2.35 5.89 13.20
C VAL A 388 3.68 5.32 13.68
N PHE A 389 4.09 5.67 14.90
CA PHE A 389 5.32 5.19 15.52
C PHE A 389 5.35 3.66 15.67
N PHE A 390 4.31 3.06 16.25
CA PHE A 390 4.29 1.60 16.45
C PHE A 390 4.11 0.84 15.15
N SER A 391 3.27 1.33 14.23
CA SER A 391 3.07 0.69 12.93
C SER A 391 4.38 0.58 12.14
N PHE A 392 5.19 1.63 12.13
CA PHE A 392 6.49 1.61 11.48
C PHE A 392 7.42 0.54 12.08
N ARG A 393 7.51 0.47 13.40
CA ARG A 393 8.39 -0.48 14.09
C ARG A 393 7.96 -1.92 13.90
N ILE A 394 6.66 -2.19 13.92
CA ILE A 394 6.11 -3.54 13.64
C ILE A 394 6.41 -3.93 12.19
N MET A 395 6.17 -3.04 11.24
CA MET A 395 6.45 -3.27 9.81
C MET A 395 7.93 -3.60 9.58
N VAL A 396 8.85 -2.80 10.11
CA VAL A 396 10.30 -3.01 9.96
C VAL A 396 10.75 -4.28 10.67
N GLY A 397 10.27 -4.54 11.89
CA GLY A 397 10.58 -5.76 12.64
C GLY A 397 10.14 -7.03 11.89
N LEU A 398 8.94 -7.00 11.28
CA LEU A 398 8.47 -8.09 10.42
C LEU A 398 9.34 -8.22 9.16
N GLY A 399 9.77 -7.13 8.54
CA GLY A 399 10.69 -7.14 7.40
C GLY A 399 12.00 -7.87 7.70
N ILE A 400 12.61 -7.59 8.85
CA ILE A 400 13.82 -8.30 9.33
C ILE A 400 13.52 -9.79 9.54
N LEU A 401 12.37 -10.12 10.12
CA LEU A 401 11.94 -11.50 10.32
C LEU A 401 11.75 -12.24 8.99
N PHE A 402 11.21 -11.58 7.95
CA PHE A 402 11.08 -12.17 6.62
C PHE A 402 12.44 -12.42 5.98
N LEU A 403 13.39 -11.51 6.13
CA LEU A 403 14.76 -11.70 5.66
C LEU A 403 15.36 -12.96 6.30
N ALA A 404 15.30 -13.10 7.61
CA ALA A 404 15.78 -14.28 8.31
C ALA A 404 15.09 -15.57 7.85
N THR A 405 13.76 -15.51 7.61
CA THR A 405 12.96 -16.64 7.14
C THR A 405 13.39 -17.06 5.72
N PHE A 406 13.52 -16.12 4.78
CA PHE A 406 13.88 -16.45 3.40
C PHE A 406 15.36 -16.85 3.24
N VAL A 407 16.27 -16.25 4.00
CA VAL A 407 17.67 -16.70 4.08
C VAL A 407 17.74 -18.15 4.55
N THR A 408 17.00 -18.48 5.62
CA THR A 408 16.94 -19.85 6.16
C THR A 408 16.30 -20.82 5.16
N ALA A 409 15.21 -20.43 4.50
CA ALA A 409 14.54 -21.22 3.48
C ALA A 409 15.47 -21.52 2.30
N PHE A 410 16.13 -20.49 1.78
CA PHE A 410 17.09 -20.61 0.68
C PHE A 410 18.27 -21.51 1.05
N TRP A 411 18.82 -21.34 2.25
CA TRP A 411 19.91 -22.18 2.79
C TRP A 411 19.52 -23.65 2.85
N PHE A 412 18.31 -23.97 3.34
CA PHE A 412 17.85 -25.36 3.40
C PHE A 412 17.58 -25.97 2.03
N CYS A 413 17.14 -25.16 1.06
CA CYS A 413 17.03 -25.58 -0.33
C CYS A 413 18.41 -25.90 -0.92
N ALA A 414 19.40 -25.03 -0.74
CA ALA A 414 20.76 -25.22 -1.23
C ALA A 414 21.41 -26.49 -0.66
N GLN A 415 21.18 -26.77 0.63
CA GLN A 415 21.65 -28.00 1.28
C GLN A 415 20.83 -29.25 0.94
N ARG A 416 19.72 -29.14 0.20
CA ARG A 416 18.74 -30.22 -0.03
C ARG A 416 18.26 -30.91 1.26
N SER A 417 18.14 -30.14 2.34
CA SER A 417 17.94 -30.66 3.71
C SER A 417 16.51 -30.51 4.24
N LEU A 418 15.56 -30.02 3.43
CA LEU A 418 14.18 -29.73 3.85
C LEU A 418 13.40 -30.94 4.38
N LEU A 419 13.69 -32.13 3.83
CA LEU A 419 12.99 -33.36 4.24
C LEU A 419 13.55 -34.00 5.52
N LEU A 420 14.62 -33.46 6.10
CA LEU A 420 15.20 -33.95 7.34
C LEU A 420 14.27 -33.63 8.52
N ASP A 421 14.05 -34.59 9.40
CA ASP A 421 13.17 -34.41 10.56
C ASP A 421 13.59 -33.24 11.47
N LYS A 422 14.89 -32.98 11.56
CA LYS A 422 15.43 -31.82 12.29
C LYS A 422 15.05 -30.45 11.70
N ARG A 423 14.45 -30.40 10.49
CA ARG A 423 13.99 -29.16 9.84
C ARG A 423 12.48 -28.95 9.96
N ARG A 424 11.74 -29.88 10.54
CA ARG A 424 10.26 -29.79 10.69
C ARG A 424 9.80 -28.57 11.46
N TRP A 425 10.61 -28.04 12.38
CA TRP A 425 10.29 -26.81 13.11
C TRP A 425 10.17 -25.61 12.15
N PHE A 426 11.10 -25.51 11.19
CA PHE A 426 11.09 -24.43 10.20
C PHE A 426 9.88 -24.54 9.24
N LEU A 427 9.55 -25.75 8.81
CA LEU A 427 8.34 -25.96 8.00
C LEU A 427 7.06 -25.57 8.75
N ARG A 428 6.99 -25.84 10.06
CA ARG A 428 5.88 -25.37 10.90
C ARG A 428 5.86 -23.85 11.00
N TRP A 429 7.02 -23.25 11.25
CA TRP A 429 7.19 -21.80 11.25
C TRP A 429 6.68 -21.18 9.94
N ALA A 430 7.11 -21.67 8.78
CA ALA A 430 6.70 -21.16 7.48
C ALA A 430 5.18 -21.21 7.26
N VAL A 431 4.49 -22.24 7.78
CA VAL A 431 3.02 -22.30 7.76
C VAL A 431 2.39 -21.19 8.62
N TRP A 432 2.90 -20.98 9.83
CA TRP A 432 2.40 -19.94 10.73
C TRP A 432 2.75 -18.52 10.25
N ALA A 433 3.83 -18.38 9.51
CA ALA A 433 4.28 -17.10 8.98
C ALA A 433 3.45 -16.61 7.78
N ILE A 434 2.56 -17.43 7.19
CA ILE A 434 1.73 -17.04 6.04
C ILE A 434 1.06 -15.67 6.22
N PRO A 435 0.36 -15.34 7.31
CA PRO A 435 -0.35 -14.06 7.44
C PRO A 435 0.55 -12.86 7.76
N LEU A 436 1.79 -13.06 8.16
CA LEU A 436 2.66 -11.98 8.65
C LEU A 436 2.98 -10.91 7.60
N PRO A 437 3.22 -11.21 6.30
CA PRO A 437 3.44 -10.18 5.29
C PRO A 437 2.24 -9.28 5.07
N TRP A 438 1.00 -9.80 5.14
CA TRP A 438 -0.20 -8.96 5.11
C TRP A 438 -0.23 -8.01 6.30
N LEU A 439 0.06 -8.51 7.49
CA LEU A 439 0.14 -7.67 8.68
C LEU A 439 1.17 -6.54 8.51
N ALA A 440 2.36 -6.84 7.97
CA ALA A 440 3.38 -5.83 7.69
C ALA A 440 2.90 -4.80 6.67
N ALA A 441 2.21 -5.23 5.61
CA ALA A 441 1.67 -4.36 4.58
C ALA A 441 0.58 -3.43 5.12
N GLU A 442 -0.32 -3.93 5.96
CA GLU A 442 -1.36 -3.13 6.62
C GLU A 442 -0.77 -2.07 7.55
N PHE A 443 0.23 -2.42 8.35
CA PHE A 443 0.96 -1.43 9.15
C PHE A 443 1.71 -0.42 8.28
N GLY A 444 2.23 -0.83 7.12
CA GLY A 444 2.81 0.08 6.13
C GLY A 444 1.80 1.12 5.62
N TRP A 445 0.56 0.72 5.36
CA TRP A 445 -0.52 1.63 4.98
C TRP A 445 -0.92 2.58 6.12
N VAL A 446 -0.93 2.11 7.36
CA VAL A 446 -1.14 3.00 8.52
C VAL A 446 -0.04 4.08 8.56
N VAL A 447 1.23 3.72 8.40
CA VAL A 447 2.33 4.70 8.32
C VAL A 447 2.11 5.68 7.16
N ALA A 448 1.74 5.18 5.98
CA ALA A 448 1.60 5.99 4.78
C ALA A 448 0.45 7.00 4.89
N GLU A 449 -0.74 6.55 5.31
CA GLU A 449 -1.99 7.30 5.20
C GLU A 449 -2.40 8.01 6.50
N VAL A 450 -2.20 7.37 7.66
CA VAL A 450 -2.38 8.05 8.95
C VAL A 450 -1.26 9.06 9.17
N GLY A 451 -0.02 8.72 8.76
CA GLY A 451 1.11 9.66 8.81
C GLY A 451 0.98 10.87 7.88
N ARG A 452 0.08 10.84 6.88
CA ARG A 452 -0.24 11.99 6.02
C ARG A 452 -1.29 12.92 6.65
N GLN A 453 -2.05 12.45 7.63
CA GLN A 453 -3.06 13.31 8.26
C GLN A 453 -2.45 14.54 8.93
N PRO A 454 -3.15 15.68 8.94
CA PRO A 454 -4.56 15.92 8.59
C PRO A 454 -4.83 16.20 7.10
N TRP A 455 -3.93 15.85 6.22
CA TRP A 455 -3.99 16.20 4.80
C TRP A 455 -4.59 15.10 3.94
N THR A 456 -5.48 15.44 3.02
CA THR A 456 -5.78 14.63 1.83
C THR A 456 -4.67 14.82 0.79
N ILE A 457 -4.25 16.08 0.57
CA ILE A 457 -3.08 16.41 -0.27
C ILE A 457 -2.14 17.22 0.61
N ALA A 458 -0.93 16.73 0.79
CA ALA A 458 0.04 17.29 1.72
C ALA A 458 0.26 18.80 1.50
N GLY A 459 -0.02 19.61 2.53
CA GLY A 459 0.14 21.05 2.52
C GLY A 459 -0.87 21.84 1.67
N ILE A 460 -1.73 21.17 0.89
CA ILE A 460 -2.67 21.81 -0.04
C ILE A 460 -4.13 21.68 0.42
N LEU A 461 -4.59 20.47 0.69
CA LEU A 461 -6.01 20.23 1.00
C LEU A 461 -6.16 19.46 2.31
N PRO A 462 -6.70 20.11 3.37
CA PRO A 462 -7.06 19.42 4.60
C PRO A 462 -8.16 18.39 4.39
N THR A 463 -8.07 17.25 5.07
CA THR A 463 -9.06 16.17 5.00
C THR A 463 -10.46 16.63 5.43
N ALA A 464 -10.52 17.56 6.37
CA ALA A 464 -11.79 18.16 6.83
C ALA A 464 -12.57 18.90 5.73
N LEU A 465 -11.92 19.29 4.62
CA LEU A 465 -12.53 19.99 3.49
C LEU A 465 -12.67 19.10 2.25
N SER A 466 -12.40 17.81 2.35
CA SER A 466 -12.34 16.88 1.22
C SER A 466 -13.61 16.04 1.07
N ALA A 467 -14.35 15.85 2.16
CA ALA A 467 -15.50 14.95 2.22
C ALA A 467 -16.74 15.53 1.53
N SER A 468 -17.58 14.65 0.99
CA SER A 468 -18.87 14.96 0.39
C SER A 468 -19.89 15.49 1.42
N SER A 469 -20.91 16.18 0.96
CA SER A 469 -22.05 16.63 1.76
C SER A 469 -23.03 15.49 2.05
N LEU A 470 -22.58 14.46 2.78
CA LEU A 470 -23.39 13.32 3.22
C LEU A 470 -23.97 13.55 4.62
N THR A 471 -24.98 12.78 4.98
CA THR A 471 -25.43 12.70 6.38
C THR A 471 -24.72 11.55 7.10
N ALA A 472 -24.65 11.63 8.43
CA ALA A 472 -24.09 10.51 9.22
C ALA A 472 -24.91 9.22 9.04
N THR A 473 -26.22 9.34 8.81
CA THR A 473 -27.10 8.19 8.55
C THR A 473 -26.71 7.48 7.24
N ASP A 474 -26.43 8.23 6.16
CA ASP A 474 -25.99 7.65 4.89
C ASP A 474 -24.68 6.88 5.07
N LEU A 475 -23.76 7.43 5.86
CA LEU A 475 -22.47 6.79 6.15
C LEU A 475 -22.61 5.53 7.02
N TYR A 476 -23.45 5.54 8.05
CA TYR A 476 -23.71 4.32 8.83
C TYR A 476 -24.34 3.21 7.99
N LEU A 477 -25.27 3.55 7.10
CA LEU A 477 -25.90 2.59 6.19
C LEU A 477 -24.88 2.03 5.19
N SER A 478 -24.05 2.89 4.59
CA SER A 478 -23.02 2.44 3.64
C SER A 478 -21.91 1.61 4.31
N ILE A 479 -21.42 2.02 5.49
CA ILE A 479 -20.46 1.23 6.29
C ILE A 479 -21.05 -0.14 6.62
N GLY A 480 -22.31 -0.19 7.11
CA GLY A 480 -23.00 -1.43 7.39
C GLY A 480 -23.11 -2.33 6.16
N GLY A 481 -23.46 -1.75 5.00
CA GLY A 481 -23.50 -2.46 3.72
C GLY A 481 -22.13 -3.04 3.33
N PHE A 482 -21.06 -2.26 3.43
CA PHE A 482 -19.69 -2.73 3.16
C PHE A 482 -19.25 -3.83 4.11
N VAL A 483 -19.53 -3.71 5.40
CA VAL A 483 -19.20 -4.74 6.40
C VAL A 483 -19.86 -6.07 6.05
N VAL A 484 -21.16 -6.07 5.72
CA VAL A 484 -21.89 -7.28 5.34
C VAL A 484 -21.33 -7.86 4.04
N PHE A 485 -21.21 -7.04 3.00
CA PHE A 485 -20.75 -7.47 1.68
C PHE A 485 -19.32 -8.02 1.72
N TYR A 486 -18.39 -7.29 2.35
CA TYR A 486 -17.00 -7.71 2.43
C TYR A 486 -16.80 -8.93 3.33
N THR A 487 -17.57 -9.05 4.41
CA THR A 487 -17.54 -10.27 5.24
C THR A 487 -18.00 -11.50 4.43
N ALA A 488 -19.05 -11.36 3.63
CA ALA A 488 -19.50 -12.45 2.74
C ALA A 488 -18.41 -12.84 1.72
N LEU A 489 -17.78 -11.86 1.06
CA LEU A 489 -16.69 -12.10 0.12
C LEU A 489 -15.49 -12.78 0.80
N PHE A 490 -15.11 -12.33 1.98
CA PHE A 490 -14.01 -12.91 2.75
C PHE A 490 -14.27 -14.36 3.13
N VAL A 491 -15.47 -14.67 3.60
CA VAL A 491 -15.85 -16.06 3.93
C VAL A 491 -15.80 -16.97 2.71
N ILE A 492 -16.28 -16.48 1.54
CA ILE A 492 -16.21 -17.23 0.28
C ILE A 492 -14.75 -17.48 -0.10
N GLU A 493 -13.92 -16.45 -0.11
CA GLU A 493 -12.51 -16.57 -0.50
C GLU A 493 -11.75 -17.52 0.41
N ILE A 494 -11.78 -17.29 1.73
CA ILE A 494 -11.07 -18.15 2.70
C ILE A 494 -11.52 -19.60 2.56
N THR A 495 -12.81 -19.83 2.38
CA THR A 495 -13.34 -21.19 2.16
C THR A 495 -12.77 -21.82 0.89
N LEU A 496 -12.75 -21.08 -0.22
CA LEU A 496 -12.22 -21.57 -1.49
C LEU A 496 -10.70 -21.77 -1.43
N MET A 497 -9.96 -20.81 -0.85
CA MET A 497 -8.51 -20.90 -0.67
C MET A 497 -8.12 -22.13 0.16
N PHE A 498 -8.74 -22.34 1.32
CA PHE A 498 -8.48 -23.52 2.15
C PHE A 498 -8.89 -24.82 1.44
N LYS A 499 -10.02 -24.82 0.74
CA LYS A 499 -10.50 -26.00 0.00
C LYS A 499 -9.44 -26.41 -1.04
N TYR A 500 -9.04 -25.51 -1.93
CA TYR A 500 -8.13 -25.85 -3.01
C TYR A 500 -6.69 -26.07 -2.54
N ALA A 501 -6.21 -25.32 -1.54
CA ALA A 501 -4.94 -25.59 -0.90
C ALA A 501 -4.89 -26.99 -0.25
N ARG A 502 -5.99 -27.45 0.37
CA ARG A 502 -6.07 -28.81 0.93
C ARG A 502 -6.15 -29.90 -0.12
N LEU A 503 -6.87 -29.69 -1.22
CA LEU A 503 -6.97 -30.64 -2.33
C LEU A 503 -5.61 -30.80 -3.04
N GLY A 504 -4.86 -29.72 -3.19
CA GLY A 504 -3.55 -29.72 -3.83
C GLY A 504 -3.59 -29.98 -5.33
N PRO A 505 -2.46 -30.37 -5.94
CA PRO A 505 -2.34 -30.61 -7.39
C PRO A 505 -3.34 -31.64 -7.94
N SER A 506 -3.80 -32.60 -7.16
CA SER A 506 -4.80 -33.57 -7.57
C SER A 506 -6.13 -32.93 -8.00
N SER A 507 -6.41 -31.69 -7.58
CA SER A 507 -7.60 -30.95 -7.98
C SER A 507 -7.59 -30.49 -9.46
N LEU A 508 -6.45 -30.57 -10.15
CA LEU A 508 -6.30 -30.09 -11.52
C LEU A 508 -6.93 -31.02 -12.56
N HIS A 509 -6.88 -32.32 -12.31
CA HIS A 509 -7.29 -33.31 -13.30
C HIS A 509 -8.72 -33.80 -13.15
N THR A 510 -9.39 -33.46 -12.06
CA THR A 510 -10.73 -33.98 -11.79
C THR A 510 -11.84 -33.09 -12.34
N GLY A 511 -11.60 -31.80 -12.52
CA GLY A 511 -12.68 -30.84 -12.85
C GLY A 511 -13.88 -30.92 -11.89
N ARG A 512 -13.78 -31.70 -10.84
CA ARG A 512 -14.84 -32.20 -9.96
C ARG A 512 -14.78 -31.49 -8.61
N TYR A 513 -15.93 -31.45 -7.95
CA TYR A 513 -16.05 -30.85 -6.63
C TYR A 513 -15.52 -31.77 -5.54
N HIS A 514 -15.20 -31.20 -4.39
CA HIS A 514 -14.60 -31.86 -3.21
C HIS A 514 -15.34 -33.14 -2.73
N HIS A 515 -16.66 -33.21 -2.89
CA HIS A 515 -17.47 -34.36 -2.49
C HIS A 515 -17.29 -35.59 -3.37
N GLU A 516 -16.63 -35.46 -4.51
CA GLU A 516 -16.39 -36.54 -5.47
C GLU A 516 -15.05 -37.27 -5.23
N THR A 517 -14.22 -36.78 -4.32
CA THR A 517 -12.97 -37.44 -3.89
C THR A 517 -13.19 -38.03 -2.48
N PRO A 518 -13.21 -39.36 -2.28
CA PRO A 518 -13.41 -39.94 -0.96
C PRO A 518 -12.39 -39.43 0.05
N PRO A 519 -12.79 -39.08 1.27
CA PRO A 519 -11.85 -38.67 2.32
C PRO A 519 -10.87 -39.83 2.60
N GLY A 520 -9.59 -39.57 2.51
CA GLY A 520 -8.55 -40.54 2.88
C GLY A 520 -7.94 -41.38 1.75
N GLN A 521 -8.38 -41.23 0.51
CA GLN A 521 -7.59 -41.79 -0.59
C GLN A 521 -6.38 -40.89 -0.86
N PRO A 522 -5.14 -41.46 -0.92
CA PRO A 522 -3.98 -40.71 -1.37
C PRO A 522 -4.25 -40.23 -2.79
N SER A 523 -3.93 -38.95 -3.07
CA SER A 523 -3.94 -38.44 -4.43
C SER A 523 -3.18 -39.40 -5.33
N LYS A 524 -3.78 -39.86 -6.42
CA LYS A 524 -3.04 -40.69 -7.41
C LYS A 524 -1.76 -39.95 -7.77
N PRO A 525 -0.60 -40.64 -7.77
CA PRO A 525 0.64 -40.03 -8.23
C PRO A 525 0.38 -39.48 -9.63
N LEU A 526 0.83 -38.24 -9.87
CA LEU A 526 0.83 -37.65 -11.21
C LEU A 526 1.38 -38.67 -12.17
N SER A 527 0.56 -39.13 -13.11
CA SER A 527 0.96 -40.16 -14.05
C SER A 527 2.20 -39.65 -14.80
N THR A 528 3.31 -40.32 -14.62
CA THR A 528 4.47 -40.20 -15.48
C THR A 528 4.10 -40.80 -16.86
N THR A 529 3.29 -40.09 -17.63
CA THR A 529 3.15 -40.36 -19.04
C THR A 529 4.38 -39.80 -19.73
N THR A 530 5.35 -40.66 -19.88
CA THR A 530 6.42 -40.55 -20.88
C THR A 530 5.80 -40.48 -22.25
N ALA A 531 5.97 -39.36 -22.95
CA ALA A 531 6.08 -39.22 -24.39
C ALA A 531 6.76 -37.91 -24.72
#